data_f4f17a5127c6cce7598ecc181e996706
#
_entry.id   f4f17a5127c6cce7598ecc181e996706
#
_cell.length_a   1.000
_cell.length_b   1.000
_cell.length_c   1.000
_cell.angle_alpha   90.00
_cell.angle_beta   90.00
_cell.angle_gamma   90.00
#
_symmetry.space_group_name_H-M   'P 1'
#
loop_
_entity.id
_entity.type
_entity.pdbx_description
1 polymer ?
#
loop_
_entity_poly.entity_id
_entity_poly.type
_entity_poly.pdbx_seq_one_letter_code
_entity_poly.pdbx_strand_id
1 'polypeptide(L)'
;ANTKGIIRTLLGRKCRFDLWEPTQWGVHKALPLNQAKVEYGDAIKRAGTYKALNRLIQGSAADQTKKAMVDVYEQTGIVPHIQVHDELDCSVKDEKQAKEIQQIMETCVELEVPSKVDIDLGESWGQ
;
A
#
# COMPACT_ATOMS: atom_id res chain seq x y z
N ALA A 1 14.25 -5.47 7.62
CA ALA A 1 13.19 -6.14 8.41
C ALA A 1 13.76 -7.03 9.52
N ASN A 2 14.66 -7.96 9.20
CA ASN A 2 15.20 -8.91 10.19
C ASN A 2 15.93 -8.26 11.38
N THR A 3 16.68 -7.19 11.15
CA THR A 3 17.48 -6.54 12.18
C THR A 3 16.67 -5.51 12.99
N LYS A 4 16.03 -4.58 12.30
CA LYS A 4 15.31 -3.46 12.95
C LYS A 4 13.82 -3.74 13.17
N GLY A 5 13.25 -4.77 12.51
CA GLY A 5 11.84 -5.10 12.60
C GLY A 5 10.90 -4.08 11.99
N ILE A 6 11.39 -3.20 11.13
CA ILE A 6 10.61 -2.13 10.49
C ILE A 6 11.03 -2.01 9.04
N ILE A 7 10.05 -1.83 8.16
CA ILE A 7 10.24 -1.35 6.79
C ILE A 7 9.43 -0.07 6.61
N ARG A 8 9.82 0.76 5.65
CA ARG A 8 9.09 1.98 5.30
C ARG A 8 8.65 1.92 3.85
N THR A 9 7.41 2.31 3.60
CA THR A 9 6.88 2.45 2.26
C THR A 9 7.46 3.69 1.57
N LEU A 10 7.12 3.87 0.29
CA LEU A 10 7.57 4.99 -0.54
C LEU A 10 7.33 6.36 0.12
N LEU A 11 6.18 6.55 0.77
CA LEU A 11 5.85 7.80 1.46
C LEU A 11 6.18 7.79 2.96
N GLY A 12 6.95 6.80 3.42
CA GLY A 12 7.47 6.76 4.78
C GLY A 12 6.60 6.05 5.80
N ARG A 13 5.48 5.45 5.40
CA ARG A 13 4.63 4.70 6.32
C ARG A 13 5.35 3.46 6.82
N LYS A 14 5.28 3.24 8.12
CA LYS A 14 6.01 2.14 8.77
C LYS A 14 5.20 0.86 8.78
N CYS A 15 5.86 -0.26 8.47
CA CYS A 15 5.35 -1.60 8.71
C CYS A 15 6.28 -2.30 9.70
N ARG A 16 5.71 -2.79 10.79
CA ARG A 16 6.47 -3.41 11.89
C ARG A 16 6.33 -4.92 11.87
N PHE A 17 7.41 -5.58 12.30
CA PHE A 17 7.47 -7.03 12.50
C PHE A 17 7.77 -7.29 13.98
N ASP A 18 6.74 -7.15 14.81
CA ASP A 18 6.88 -7.18 16.28
C ASP A 18 6.56 -8.55 16.90
N LEU A 19 6.23 -9.54 16.07
CA LEU A 19 5.95 -10.90 16.52
C LEU A 19 7.17 -11.80 16.28
N TRP A 20 7.28 -12.82 17.09
CA TRP A 20 8.41 -13.75 17.10
C TRP A 20 7.94 -15.20 17.01
N GLU A 21 8.74 -16.02 16.37
CA GLU A 21 8.51 -17.46 16.18
C GLU A 21 9.80 -18.23 16.45
N PRO A 22 9.71 -19.56 16.76
CA PRO A 22 10.92 -20.35 16.93
C PRO A 22 11.68 -20.50 15.62
N THR A 23 13.00 -20.65 15.71
CA THR A 23 13.87 -20.90 14.54
C THR A 23 13.68 -22.29 13.95
N GLN A 24 13.09 -23.23 14.71
CA GLN A 24 12.79 -24.58 14.25
C GLN A 24 11.65 -24.56 13.23
N TRP A 25 11.77 -25.42 12.22
CA TRP A 25 10.73 -25.56 11.19
C TRP A 25 9.49 -26.24 11.78
N GLY A 26 8.30 -25.72 11.41
CA GLY A 26 7.02 -26.25 11.86
C GLY A 26 5.93 -25.17 11.87
N VAL A 27 4.71 -25.58 12.23
CA VAL A 27 3.60 -24.64 12.39
C VAL A 27 3.58 -24.12 13.81
N HIS A 28 3.94 -22.85 13.97
CA HIS A 28 4.00 -22.19 15.27
C HIS A 28 3.23 -20.87 15.23
N LYS A 29 2.62 -20.53 16.34
CA LYS A 29 1.95 -19.24 16.50
C LYS A 29 3.00 -18.16 16.77
N ALA A 30 2.93 -17.06 15.98
CA ALA A 30 3.76 -15.89 16.24
C ALA A 30 3.27 -15.16 17.49
N LEU A 31 4.20 -14.84 18.40
CA LEU A 31 3.91 -14.25 19.70
C LEU A 31 4.74 -12.99 19.93
N PRO A 32 4.26 -12.04 20.78
CA PRO A 32 5.10 -10.95 21.26
C PRO A 32 6.39 -11.48 21.94
N LEU A 33 7.44 -10.67 21.90
CA LEU A 33 8.78 -11.09 22.33
C LEU A 33 8.81 -11.76 23.71
N ASN A 34 8.14 -11.17 24.70
CA ASN A 34 8.14 -11.71 26.06
C ASN A 34 7.49 -13.09 26.14
N GLN A 35 6.35 -13.26 25.48
CA GLN A 35 5.64 -14.55 25.44
C GLN A 35 6.41 -15.59 24.63
N ALA A 36 7.04 -15.18 23.51
CA ALA A 36 7.84 -16.07 22.68
C ALA A 36 9.05 -16.61 23.45
N LYS A 37 9.71 -15.80 24.24
CA LYS A 37 10.83 -16.24 25.10
C LYS A 37 10.41 -17.25 26.16
N VAL A 38 9.22 -17.08 26.73
CA VAL A 38 8.68 -18.03 27.75
C VAL A 38 8.33 -19.36 27.08
N GLU A 39 7.69 -19.34 25.91
CA GLU A 39 7.16 -20.53 25.25
C GLU A 39 8.19 -21.27 24.39
N TYR A 40 9.08 -20.54 23.70
CA TYR A 40 10.03 -21.10 22.72
C TYR A 40 11.50 -20.97 23.15
N GLY A 41 11.80 -20.26 24.26
CA GLY A 41 13.17 -20.02 24.69
C GLY A 41 13.89 -18.94 23.87
N ASP A 42 15.23 -19.03 23.79
CA ASP A 42 16.06 -18.03 23.15
C ASP A 42 16.23 -18.25 21.63
N ALA A 43 15.90 -19.43 21.12
CA ALA A 43 16.01 -19.76 19.69
C ALA A 43 14.77 -19.27 18.93
N ILE A 44 14.59 -17.95 18.85
CA ILE A 44 13.48 -17.28 18.20
C ILE A 44 13.97 -16.29 17.15
N LYS A 45 13.11 -16.02 16.15
CA LYS A 45 13.34 -15.03 15.10
C LYS A 45 12.07 -14.21 14.88
N ARG A 46 12.20 -13.07 14.22
CA ARG A 46 11.02 -12.26 13.87
C ARG A 46 10.14 -13.02 12.88
N ALA A 47 8.84 -13.04 13.15
CA ALA A 47 7.86 -13.72 12.31
C ALA A 47 7.52 -12.90 11.07
N GLY A 48 7.31 -13.57 9.94
CA GLY A 48 6.76 -12.98 8.73
C GLY A 48 7.71 -12.08 7.94
N THR A 49 9.00 -12.02 8.28
CA THR A 49 9.97 -11.16 7.59
C THR A 49 10.18 -11.52 6.12
N TYR A 50 9.89 -12.76 5.72
CA TYR A 50 9.94 -13.16 4.31
C TYR A 50 8.91 -12.42 3.44
N LYS A 51 7.88 -11.82 4.05
CA LYS A 51 6.88 -11.01 3.38
C LYS A 51 7.27 -9.54 3.24
N ALA A 52 8.46 -9.15 3.74
CA ALA A 52 8.86 -7.75 3.81
C ALA A 52 8.86 -7.05 2.44
N LEU A 53 9.43 -7.69 1.41
CA LEU A 53 9.46 -7.11 0.06
C LEU A 53 8.06 -6.93 -0.51
N ASN A 54 7.19 -7.93 -0.38
CA ASN A 54 5.81 -7.84 -0.85
C ASN A 54 5.03 -6.73 -0.11
N ARG A 55 5.20 -6.63 1.21
CA ARG A 55 4.58 -5.56 1.99
C ARG A 55 5.11 -4.18 1.61
N LEU A 56 6.40 -4.07 1.31
CA LEU A 56 7.00 -2.83 0.84
C LEU A 56 6.38 -2.37 -0.49
N ILE A 57 6.32 -3.27 -1.47
CA ILE A 57 5.82 -2.95 -2.80
C ILE A 57 4.33 -2.66 -2.78
N GLN A 58 3.52 -3.53 -2.17
CA GLN A 58 2.07 -3.33 -2.09
C GLN A 58 1.69 -2.13 -1.21
N GLY A 59 2.40 -1.92 -0.12
CA GLY A 59 2.22 -0.77 0.74
C GLY A 59 2.55 0.54 0.03
N SER A 60 3.61 0.55 -0.77
CA SER A 60 3.99 1.71 -1.57
C SER A 60 2.98 1.99 -2.68
N ALA A 61 2.43 0.96 -3.32
CA ALA A 61 1.35 1.11 -4.30
C ALA A 61 0.08 1.67 -3.65
N ALA A 62 -0.27 1.22 -2.46
CA ALA A 62 -1.39 1.78 -1.70
C ALA A 62 -1.16 3.25 -1.33
N ASP A 63 0.06 3.62 -0.97
CA ASP A 63 0.43 5.02 -0.71
C ASP A 63 0.23 5.89 -1.95
N GLN A 64 0.62 5.39 -3.12
CA GLN A 64 0.42 6.08 -4.40
C GLN A 64 -1.07 6.33 -4.68
N THR A 65 -1.92 5.34 -4.51
CA THR A 65 -3.37 5.47 -4.70
C THR A 65 -3.98 6.47 -3.73
N LYS A 66 -3.59 6.43 -2.47
CA LYS A 66 -4.07 7.38 -1.45
C LYS A 66 -3.62 8.81 -1.74
N LYS A 67 -2.37 8.99 -2.17
CA LYS A 67 -1.85 10.30 -2.58
C LYS A 67 -2.61 10.83 -3.79
N ALA A 68 -2.91 9.96 -4.76
CA ALA A 68 -3.73 10.32 -5.92
C ALA A 68 -5.12 10.81 -5.52
N MET A 69 -5.77 10.15 -4.56
CA MET A 69 -7.09 10.59 -4.05
C MET A 69 -7.03 12.00 -3.47
N VAL A 70 -6.03 12.28 -2.66
CA VAL A 70 -5.83 13.60 -2.05
C VAL A 70 -5.55 14.66 -3.12
N ASP A 71 -4.65 14.39 -4.05
CA ASP A 71 -4.25 15.34 -5.09
C ASP A 71 -5.40 15.63 -6.07
N VAL A 72 -6.20 14.63 -6.42
CA VAL A 72 -7.41 14.82 -7.25
C VAL A 72 -8.37 15.77 -6.55
N TYR A 73 -8.64 15.56 -5.27
CA TYR A 73 -9.52 16.44 -4.51
C TYR A 73 -8.95 17.86 -4.39
N GLU A 74 -7.68 18.01 -4.04
CA GLU A 74 -7.06 19.32 -3.85
C GLU A 74 -6.97 20.14 -5.13
N GLN A 75 -6.70 19.50 -6.27
CA GLN A 75 -6.50 20.20 -7.54
C GLN A 75 -7.76 20.39 -8.34
N THR A 76 -8.76 19.51 -8.24
CA THR A 76 -10.00 19.57 -9.04
C THR A 76 -11.26 19.80 -8.22
N GLY A 77 -11.21 19.59 -6.90
CA GLY A 77 -12.39 19.62 -6.03
C GLY A 77 -13.28 18.37 -6.13
N ILE A 78 -12.89 17.41 -6.96
CA ILE A 78 -13.66 16.18 -7.17
C ILE A 78 -13.33 15.19 -6.06
N VAL A 79 -14.38 14.65 -5.40
CA VAL A 79 -14.23 13.57 -4.42
C VAL A 79 -14.44 12.24 -5.16
N PRO A 80 -13.44 11.34 -5.19
CA PRO A 80 -13.66 9.99 -5.72
C PRO A 80 -14.77 9.29 -4.93
N HIS A 81 -15.69 8.64 -5.65
CA HIS A 81 -16.83 7.96 -5.02
C HIS A 81 -16.47 6.57 -4.52
N ILE A 82 -15.66 5.85 -5.28
CA ILE A 82 -15.26 4.47 -4.98
C ILE A 82 -13.75 4.33 -5.26
N GLN A 83 -13.07 3.63 -4.36
CA GLN A 83 -11.66 3.25 -4.55
C GLN A 83 -11.57 1.72 -4.48
N VAL A 84 -11.06 1.11 -5.56
CA VAL A 84 -10.85 -0.33 -5.64
C VAL A 84 -9.40 -0.57 -6.03
N HIS A 85 -8.59 -1.08 -5.11
CA HIS A 85 -7.14 -1.30 -5.32
C HIS A 85 -6.42 -0.04 -5.82
N ASP A 86 -6.07 0.00 -7.10
CA ASP A 86 -5.41 1.13 -7.78
C ASP A 86 -6.36 1.94 -8.67
N GLU A 87 -7.66 1.71 -8.58
CA GLU A 87 -8.70 2.35 -9.35
C GLU A 87 -9.42 3.42 -8.53
N LEU A 88 -9.69 4.56 -9.15
CA LEU A 88 -10.55 5.61 -8.59
C LEU A 88 -11.74 5.83 -9.52
N ASP A 89 -12.95 5.72 -8.96
CA ASP A 89 -14.20 5.94 -9.68
C ASP A 89 -14.76 7.32 -9.31
N CYS A 90 -14.82 8.20 -10.28
CA CYS A 90 -15.21 9.59 -10.10
C CYS A 90 -16.32 9.97 -11.09
N SER A 91 -17.14 10.94 -10.69
CA SER A 91 -18.06 11.60 -11.63
C SER A 91 -17.37 12.80 -12.26
N VAL A 92 -17.37 12.86 -13.59
CA VAL A 92 -16.75 13.94 -14.36
C VAL A 92 -17.76 14.59 -15.28
N LYS A 93 -17.53 15.87 -15.62
CA LYS A 93 -18.43 16.63 -16.50
C LYS A 93 -18.15 16.36 -17.97
N ASP A 94 -16.88 16.14 -18.34
CA ASP A 94 -16.44 15.95 -19.70
C ASP A 94 -15.16 15.11 -19.74
N GLU A 95 -14.73 14.78 -20.95
CA GLU A 95 -13.52 14.02 -21.19
C GLU A 95 -12.25 14.79 -20.80
N LYS A 96 -12.28 16.11 -20.90
CA LYS A 96 -11.15 16.97 -20.50
C LYS A 96 -10.88 16.84 -19.01
N GLN A 97 -11.92 16.82 -18.18
CA GLN A 97 -11.80 16.65 -16.74
C GLN A 97 -11.28 15.27 -16.39
N ALA A 98 -11.70 14.22 -17.11
CA ALA A 98 -11.18 12.87 -16.96
C ALA A 98 -9.68 12.80 -17.26
N LYS A 99 -9.22 13.46 -18.31
CA LYS A 99 -7.77 13.53 -18.65
C LYS A 99 -6.97 14.31 -17.62
N GLU A 100 -7.54 15.33 -17.03
CA GLU A 100 -6.92 16.10 -15.95
C GLU A 100 -6.70 15.21 -14.71
N ILE A 101 -7.68 14.42 -14.33
CA ILE A 101 -7.57 13.44 -13.24
C ILE A 101 -6.51 12.39 -13.57
N GLN A 102 -6.49 11.89 -14.80
CA GLN A 102 -5.48 10.93 -15.26
C GLN A 102 -4.07 11.48 -15.07
N GLN A 103 -3.82 12.71 -15.48
CA GLN A 103 -2.52 13.34 -15.34
C GLN A 103 -2.12 13.51 -13.87
N ILE A 104 -3.05 13.90 -13.01
CA ILE A 104 -2.82 14.02 -11.56
C ILE A 104 -2.42 12.68 -10.97
N MET A 105 -3.14 11.60 -11.32
CA MET A 105 -2.83 10.26 -10.84
C MET A 105 -1.46 9.76 -11.32
N GLU A 106 -1.07 10.07 -12.55
CA GLU A 106 0.22 9.68 -13.12
C GLU A 106 1.40 10.43 -12.49
N THR A 107 1.17 11.63 -11.99
CA THR A 107 2.23 12.52 -11.48
C THR A 107 2.19 12.76 -9.97
N CYS A 108 1.24 12.18 -9.23
CA CYS A 108 1.09 12.42 -7.79
C CYS A 108 2.29 11.93 -6.97
N VAL A 109 2.99 10.92 -7.44
CA VAL A 109 4.22 10.41 -6.85
C VAL A 109 5.27 10.29 -7.96
N GLU A 110 6.43 10.88 -7.73
CA GLU A 110 7.56 10.77 -8.64
C GLU A 110 8.23 9.39 -8.50
N LEU A 111 8.29 8.65 -9.61
CA LEU A 111 8.90 7.32 -9.67
C LEU A 111 9.98 7.32 -10.75
N GLU A 112 10.94 6.41 -10.63
CA GLU A 112 12.00 6.22 -11.66
C GLU A 112 11.44 5.71 -12.98
N VAL A 113 10.31 5.00 -12.94
CA VAL A 113 9.59 4.52 -14.12
C VAL A 113 8.28 5.28 -14.29
N PRO A 114 7.81 5.50 -15.54
CA PRO A 114 6.53 6.16 -15.76
C PRO A 114 5.37 5.36 -15.16
N SER A 115 4.46 6.08 -14.49
CA SER A 115 3.20 5.53 -14.03
C SER A 115 2.12 5.89 -15.05
N LYS A 116 1.47 4.88 -15.63
CA LYS A 116 0.41 5.07 -16.62
C LYS A 116 -0.94 4.75 -16.00
N VAL A 117 -1.94 5.55 -16.36
CA VAL A 117 -3.31 5.40 -15.92
C VAL A 117 -4.23 5.28 -17.13
N ASP A 118 -5.05 4.24 -17.15
CA ASP A 118 -6.06 4.05 -18.17
C ASP A 118 -7.37 4.70 -17.73
N ILE A 119 -8.15 5.18 -18.70
CA ILE A 119 -9.46 5.81 -18.47
C ILE A 119 -10.54 5.00 -19.16
N ASP A 120 -11.59 4.66 -18.41
CA ASP A 120 -12.85 4.18 -18.94
C ASP A 120 -13.96 5.17 -18.61
N LEU A 121 -14.70 5.59 -19.64
CA LEU A 121 -15.83 6.52 -19.50
C LEU A 121 -17.13 5.78 -19.82
N GLY A 122 -18.11 5.92 -18.96
CA GLY A 122 -19.43 5.33 -19.13
C GLY A 122 -20.49 6.16 -18.42
N GLU A 123 -21.76 5.83 -18.62
CA GLU A 123 -22.87 6.50 -17.95
C GLU A 123 -22.98 6.12 -16.47
N SER A 124 -22.49 4.92 -16.13
CA SER A 124 -22.46 4.45 -14.74
C SER A 124 -21.31 3.46 -14.54
N TRP A 125 -20.96 3.23 -13.27
CA TRP A 125 -19.95 2.23 -12.91
C TRP A 125 -20.40 0.83 -13.33
N GLY A 126 -19.51 0.08 -13.92
CA GLY A 126 -19.80 -1.29 -14.38
C GLY A 126 -20.28 -1.40 -15.82
N GLN A 127 -20.23 -0.32 -16.59
CA GLN A 127 -20.53 -0.31 -18.03
C GLN A 127 -19.28 -0.36 -18.87
#